data_62990ce522e7988f77d10d337600b981
#
_entry.id   62990ce522e7988f77d10d337600b981
#
_cell.length_a   1.000
_cell.length_b   1.000
_cell.length_c   1.000
_cell.angle_alpha   90.00
_cell.angle_beta   90.00
_cell.angle_gamma   90.00
#
_symmetry.space_group_name_H-M   'P 1'
#
loop_
_entity.id
_entity.type
_entity.pdbx_description
1 polymer ?
#
loop_
_entity_poly.entity_id
_entity_poly.type
_entity_poly.pdbx_seq_one_letter_code
_entity_poly.pdbx_strand_id
1 'polypeptide(L)'
;MENHEKEAIDAALRWNEEGFNKRDKKITIEGLHFPHIRLWENKFSIFENEKEFLNGYDSQTERLKSEGWDHTITLDIKAVQSEKEKVHLLLHQSRRDKNDKEYHNFQTLWIMTKIDGRWGIQFRSSFLEGASQTNYK
;
A
#
# COMPACT_ATOMS: atom_id res chain seq x y z
N MET A 1 1.07 -10.31 20.78
CA MET A 1 0.80 -9.12 19.94
C MET A 1 -0.38 -8.35 20.51
N GLU A 2 -0.22 -7.04 20.60
CA GLU A 2 -1.30 -6.18 21.05
C GLU A 2 -2.46 -6.19 20.03
N ASN A 3 -3.68 -6.03 20.54
CA ASN A 3 -4.87 -6.02 19.66
C ASN A 3 -4.79 -4.97 18.56
N HIS A 4 -4.31 -3.76 18.91
CA HIS A 4 -4.22 -2.70 17.90
C HIS A 4 -3.22 -3.03 16.80
N GLU A 5 -2.15 -3.75 17.11
CA GLU A 5 -1.19 -4.19 16.11
C GLU A 5 -1.82 -5.20 15.16
N LYS A 6 -2.54 -6.18 15.72
CA LYS A 6 -3.23 -7.17 14.91
C LYS A 6 -4.29 -6.52 14.01
N GLU A 7 -5.06 -5.60 14.55
CA GLU A 7 -6.08 -4.89 13.78
C GLU A 7 -5.45 -4.11 12.62
N ALA A 8 -4.34 -3.43 12.89
CA ALA A 8 -3.65 -2.66 11.85
C ALA A 8 -3.09 -3.58 10.76
N ILE A 9 -2.50 -4.72 11.15
CA ILE A 9 -1.98 -5.70 10.20
C ILE A 9 -3.12 -6.28 9.34
N ASP A 10 -4.23 -6.64 9.98
CA ASP A 10 -5.39 -7.19 9.25
C ASP A 10 -5.92 -6.17 8.23
N ALA A 11 -5.99 -4.90 8.62
CA ALA A 11 -6.43 -3.85 7.71
C ALA A 11 -5.47 -3.66 6.53
N ALA A 12 -4.16 -3.71 6.80
CA ALA A 12 -3.14 -3.59 5.76
C ALA A 12 -3.21 -4.75 4.77
N LEU A 13 -3.35 -5.97 5.27
CA LEU A 13 -3.45 -7.17 4.41
C LEU A 13 -4.73 -7.13 3.58
N ARG A 14 -5.85 -6.73 4.17
CA ARG A 14 -7.10 -6.59 3.43
C ARG A 14 -6.99 -5.57 2.31
N TRP A 15 -6.36 -4.43 2.60
CA TRP A 15 -6.13 -3.41 1.58
C TRP A 15 -5.34 -3.97 0.41
N ASN A 16 -4.28 -4.72 0.68
CA ASN A 16 -3.44 -5.29 -0.38
C ASN A 16 -4.20 -6.35 -1.18
N GLU A 17 -4.86 -7.28 -0.50
CA GLU A 17 -5.46 -8.44 -1.15
C GLU A 17 -6.77 -8.11 -1.85
N GLU A 18 -7.62 -7.32 -1.22
CA GLU A 18 -8.95 -7.05 -1.74
C GLU A 18 -9.06 -5.70 -2.44
N GLY A 19 -8.26 -4.72 -2.04
CA GLY A 19 -8.26 -3.41 -2.66
C GLY A 19 -7.29 -3.31 -3.82
N PHE A 20 -6.00 -3.35 -3.49
CA PHE A 20 -4.94 -3.16 -4.48
C PHE A 20 -4.94 -4.27 -5.54
N ASN A 21 -4.89 -5.52 -5.13
CA ASN A 21 -4.78 -6.65 -6.07
C ASN A 21 -6.00 -6.80 -6.97
N LYS A 22 -7.17 -6.56 -6.45
CA LYS A 22 -8.39 -6.66 -7.25
C LYS A 22 -8.71 -5.38 -7.98
N ARG A 23 -7.89 -4.37 -7.80
CA ARG A 23 -8.09 -3.03 -8.34
C ARG A 23 -9.49 -2.51 -8.02
N ASP A 24 -9.95 -2.78 -6.80
CA ASP A 24 -11.23 -2.34 -6.31
C ASP A 24 -11.08 -0.94 -5.70
N LYS A 25 -11.63 0.04 -6.39
CA LYS A 25 -11.47 1.45 -5.98
C LYS A 25 -12.10 1.73 -4.62
N LYS A 26 -13.26 1.14 -4.37
CA LYS A 26 -13.97 1.38 -3.11
C LYS A 26 -13.19 0.85 -1.92
N ILE A 27 -12.74 -0.39 -1.99
CA ILE A 27 -11.98 -1.00 -0.90
C ILE A 27 -10.63 -0.31 -0.74
N THR A 28 -10.00 0.06 -1.86
CA THR A 28 -8.75 0.80 -1.82
C THR A 28 -8.91 2.10 -1.03
N ILE A 29 -9.95 2.88 -1.34
CA ILE A 29 -10.21 4.15 -0.63
C ILE A 29 -10.56 3.92 0.83
N GLU A 30 -11.38 2.92 1.13
CA GLU A 30 -11.76 2.60 2.51
C GLU A 30 -10.55 2.26 3.38
N GLY A 31 -9.53 1.68 2.80
CA GLY A 31 -8.32 1.29 3.51
C GLY A 31 -7.28 2.38 3.64
N LEU A 32 -7.58 3.59 3.20
CA LEU A 32 -6.68 4.74 3.33
C LEU A 32 -7.27 5.79 4.26
N HIS A 33 -6.39 6.60 4.83
CA HIS A 33 -6.78 7.83 5.50
C HIS A 33 -6.13 9.01 4.76
N PHE A 34 -6.84 10.12 4.71
CA PHE A 34 -6.39 11.32 4.02
C PHE A 34 -6.10 12.44 5.02
N PRO A 35 -5.07 13.26 4.79
CA PRO A 35 -4.20 13.19 3.62
C PRO A 35 -3.39 11.89 3.61
N HIS A 36 -3.24 11.30 2.42
CA HIS A 36 -2.43 10.11 2.23
C HIS A 36 -1.12 10.50 1.57
N ILE A 37 -0.02 10.05 2.12
CA ILE A 37 1.31 10.48 1.70
C ILE A 37 2.10 9.29 1.18
N ARG A 38 2.80 9.51 0.08
CA ARG A 38 3.70 8.50 -0.49
C ARG A 38 5.08 9.07 -0.70
N LEU A 39 6.07 8.27 -0.34
CA LEU A 39 7.48 8.63 -0.53
C LEU A 39 8.22 7.43 -1.12
N TRP A 40 8.91 7.67 -2.22
CA TRP A 40 9.84 6.68 -2.77
C TRP A 40 11.00 7.44 -3.39
N GLU A 41 12.22 6.95 -3.17
CA GLU A 41 13.42 7.69 -3.48
C GLU A 41 13.32 9.08 -2.82
N ASN A 42 13.42 10.17 -3.58
CA ASN A 42 13.21 11.52 -3.06
C ASN A 42 11.93 12.16 -3.60
N LYS A 43 11.00 11.35 -4.08
CA LYS A 43 9.73 11.81 -4.63
C LYS A 43 8.64 11.71 -3.58
N PHE A 44 7.92 12.80 -3.41
CA PHE A 44 6.95 12.96 -2.34
C PHE A 44 5.60 13.35 -2.94
N SER A 45 4.57 12.56 -2.65
CA SER A 45 3.21 12.83 -3.14
C SER A 45 2.25 12.94 -1.98
N ILE A 46 1.41 13.96 -1.98
CA ILE A 46 0.37 14.17 -0.99
C ILE A 46 -0.97 14.15 -1.70
N PHE A 47 -1.85 13.27 -1.25
CA PHE A 47 -3.22 13.19 -1.75
C PHE A 47 -4.13 13.68 -0.61
N GLU A 48 -4.76 14.83 -0.81
CA GLU A 48 -5.57 15.47 0.23
C GLU A 48 -6.90 14.76 0.45
N ASN A 49 -7.42 14.09 -0.59
CA ASN A 49 -8.74 13.47 -0.54
C ASN A 49 -8.84 12.32 -1.54
N GLU A 50 -9.98 11.62 -1.50
CA GLU A 50 -10.25 10.49 -2.37
C GLU A 50 -10.13 10.84 -3.85
N LYS A 51 -10.67 11.98 -4.23
CA LYS A 51 -10.68 12.41 -5.63
C LYS A 51 -9.27 12.55 -6.18
N GLU A 52 -8.38 13.17 -5.40
CA GLU A 52 -6.99 13.33 -5.81
C GLU A 52 -6.31 11.98 -5.98
N PHE A 53 -6.56 11.06 -5.07
CA PHE A 53 -5.98 9.73 -5.15
C PHE A 53 -6.49 8.98 -6.39
N LEU A 54 -7.79 9.04 -6.64
CA LEU A 54 -8.40 8.32 -7.76
C LEU A 54 -8.04 8.90 -9.13
N ASN A 55 -7.62 10.16 -9.20
CA ASN A 55 -7.23 10.78 -10.47
C ASN A 55 -6.11 10.00 -11.19
N GLY A 56 -5.20 9.37 -10.45
CA GLY A 56 -4.10 8.62 -11.04
C GLY A 56 -4.30 7.11 -11.04
N TYR A 57 -5.44 6.65 -10.57
CA TYR A 57 -5.65 5.23 -10.32
C TYR A 57 -5.62 4.37 -11.57
N ASP A 58 -6.37 4.77 -12.59
CA ASP A 58 -6.44 3.99 -13.82
C ASP A 58 -5.11 3.99 -14.56
N SER A 59 -4.41 5.11 -14.56
CA SER A 59 -3.06 5.19 -15.13
C SER A 59 -2.11 4.25 -14.40
N GLN A 60 -2.19 4.18 -13.08
CA GLN A 60 -1.37 3.26 -12.30
C GLN A 60 -1.68 1.81 -12.69
N THR A 61 -2.96 1.48 -12.83
CA THR A 61 -3.38 0.14 -13.23
C THR A 61 -2.77 -0.25 -14.58
N GLU A 62 -2.83 0.66 -15.56
CA GLU A 62 -2.26 0.40 -16.87
C GLU A 62 -0.75 0.21 -16.82
N ARG A 63 -0.06 1.04 -16.04
CA ARG A 63 1.40 0.91 -15.89
C ARG A 63 1.79 -0.40 -15.23
N LEU A 64 1.06 -0.80 -14.19
CA LEU A 64 1.31 -2.09 -13.54
C LEU A 64 1.15 -3.23 -14.54
N LYS A 65 0.05 -3.21 -15.30
CA LYS A 65 -0.21 -4.26 -16.29
C LYS A 65 0.84 -4.28 -17.40
N SER A 66 1.35 -3.11 -17.78
CA SER A 66 2.37 -3.03 -18.82
C SER A 66 3.68 -3.68 -18.41
N GLU A 67 3.95 -3.79 -17.11
CA GLU A 67 5.15 -4.49 -16.62
C GLU A 67 4.91 -5.98 -16.36
N GLY A 68 3.71 -6.47 -16.66
CA GLY A 68 3.35 -7.87 -16.45
C GLY A 68 2.75 -8.17 -15.08
N TRP A 69 2.44 -7.14 -14.31
CA TRP A 69 1.87 -7.32 -12.99
C TRP A 69 0.46 -7.93 -13.03
N ASP A 70 0.23 -8.90 -12.18
CA ASP A 70 -1.08 -9.48 -11.96
C ASP A 70 -1.53 -9.24 -10.52
N HIS A 71 -0.63 -9.46 -9.56
CA HIS A 71 -0.94 -9.25 -8.15
C HIS A 71 0.35 -9.06 -7.34
N THR A 72 0.16 -8.59 -6.10
CA THR A 72 1.26 -8.40 -5.15
C THR A 72 1.01 -9.27 -3.93
N ILE A 73 2.01 -10.04 -3.53
CA ILE A 73 1.94 -10.89 -2.34
C ILE A 73 2.77 -10.24 -1.24
N THR A 74 2.21 -10.20 -0.03
CA THR A 74 2.96 -9.77 1.14
C THR A 74 3.73 -10.97 1.69
N LEU A 75 5.05 -10.94 1.52
CA LEU A 75 5.92 -12.02 1.99
C LEU A 75 6.13 -11.96 3.50
N ASP A 76 6.18 -10.77 4.05
CA ASP A 76 6.37 -10.55 5.48
C ASP A 76 5.74 -9.21 5.87
N ILE A 77 5.18 -9.17 7.08
CA ILE A 77 4.60 -7.96 7.64
C ILE A 77 4.75 -8.01 9.15
N LYS A 78 5.25 -6.90 9.73
CA LYS A 78 5.42 -6.83 11.18
C LYS A 78 5.28 -5.41 11.69
N ALA A 79 4.73 -5.28 12.89
CA ALA A 79 4.65 -4.01 13.58
C ALA A 79 6.02 -3.74 14.22
N VAL A 80 6.61 -2.59 13.93
CA VAL A 80 7.93 -2.21 14.45
C VAL A 80 7.85 -1.10 15.49
N GLN A 81 6.79 -0.32 15.45
CA GLN A 81 6.50 0.71 16.45
C GLN A 81 4.99 0.83 16.54
N SER A 82 4.46 0.93 17.73
CA SER A 82 3.01 0.99 17.87
C SER A 82 2.56 1.71 19.12
N GLU A 83 1.39 2.32 18.99
CA GLU A 83 0.59 2.78 20.11
C GLU A 83 -0.88 2.63 19.71
N LYS A 84 -1.80 2.94 20.59
CA LYS A 84 -3.22 2.59 20.44
C LYS A 84 -3.83 2.93 19.09
N GLU A 85 -3.46 4.06 18.49
CA GLU A 85 -4.12 4.55 17.28
C GLU A 85 -3.15 4.80 16.14
N LYS A 86 -1.92 4.33 16.28
CA LYS A 86 -0.91 4.47 15.25
C LYS A 86 0.06 3.31 15.31
N VAL A 87 0.25 2.63 14.16
CA VAL A 87 1.15 1.50 14.07
C VAL A 87 2.01 1.65 12.82
N HIS A 88 3.31 1.49 12.98
CA HIS A 88 4.24 1.44 11.86
C HIS A 88 4.47 -0.02 11.49
N LEU A 89 4.20 -0.36 10.22
CA LEU A 89 4.35 -1.71 9.71
C LEU A 89 5.48 -1.75 8.70
N LEU A 90 6.36 -2.73 8.85
CA LEU A 90 7.33 -3.05 7.80
C LEU A 90 6.79 -4.22 6.98
N LEU A 91 6.77 -4.05 5.66
CA LEU A 91 6.31 -5.08 4.75
C LEU A 91 7.38 -5.40 3.73
N HIS A 92 7.42 -6.66 3.32
CA HIS A 92 8.19 -7.09 2.17
C HIS A 92 7.18 -7.55 1.12
N GLN A 93 7.10 -6.81 0.02
CA GLN A 93 6.10 -7.04 -1.03
C GLN A 93 6.74 -7.68 -2.25
N SER A 94 6.03 -8.62 -2.85
CA SER A 94 6.48 -9.35 -4.03
C SER A 94 5.49 -9.11 -5.17
N ARG A 95 5.96 -8.53 -6.25
CA ARG A 95 5.14 -8.35 -7.46
C ARG A 95 5.20 -9.60 -8.32
N ARG A 96 4.05 -10.09 -8.69
CA ARG A 96 3.89 -11.36 -9.40
C ARG A 96 3.19 -11.17 -10.73
N ASP A 97 3.61 -11.98 -11.72
CA ASP A 97 2.90 -12.04 -12.99
C ASP A 97 1.71 -13.03 -12.91
N LYS A 98 1.02 -13.24 -14.01
CA LYS A 98 -0.16 -14.11 -14.04
C LYS A 98 0.16 -15.58 -13.75
N ASN A 99 1.42 -15.97 -13.82
CA ASN A 99 1.87 -17.33 -13.49
C ASN A 99 2.40 -17.42 -12.06
N ASP A 100 2.14 -16.37 -11.25
CA ASP A 100 2.61 -16.25 -9.88
C ASP A 100 4.13 -16.23 -9.78
N LYS A 101 4.81 -15.78 -10.83
CA LYS A 101 6.25 -15.64 -10.82
C LYS A 101 6.62 -14.25 -10.35
N GLU A 102 7.53 -14.18 -9.38
CA GLU A 102 8.02 -12.90 -8.90
C GLU A 102 8.94 -12.26 -9.95
N TYR A 103 8.63 -11.02 -10.31
CA TYR A 103 9.51 -10.27 -11.19
C TYR A 103 10.15 -9.08 -10.49
N HIS A 104 9.66 -8.70 -9.31
CA HIS A 104 10.25 -7.65 -8.49
C HIS A 104 9.77 -7.80 -7.05
N ASN A 105 10.63 -7.42 -6.10
CA ASN A 105 10.21 -7.33 -4.70
C ASN A 105 10.83 -6.08 -4.08
N PHE A 106 10.21 -5.59 -3.01
CA PHE A 106 10.68 -4.37 -2.37
C PHE A 106 10.17 -4.31 -0.94
N GLN A 107 10.88 -3.51 -0.13
CA GLN A 107 10.46 -3.23 1.23
C GLN A 107 9.68 -1.93 1.27
N THR A 108 8.72 -1.85 2.17
CA THR A 108 7.91 -0.65 2.34
C THR A 108 7.51 -0.50 3.80
N LEU A 109 7.43 0.75 4.24
CA LEU A 109 6.95 1.10 5.57
C LEU A 109 5.57 1.76 5.40
N TRP A 110 4.57 1.20 6.08
CA TRP A 110 3.23 1.79 6.08
C TRP A 110 2.92 2.30 7.48
N ILE A 111 2.50 3.55 7.57
CA ILE A 111 2.01 4.12 8.82
C ILE A 111 0.50 3.99 8.80
N MET A 112 0.00 3.14 9.70
CA MET A 112 -1.43 2.92 9.88
C MET A 112 -1.93 3.84 10.98
N THR A 113 -3.08 4.46 10.76
CA THR A 113 -3.72 5.27 11.79
C THR A 113 -5.15 4.81 11.99
N LYS A 114 -5.63 4.94 13.23
CA LYS A 114 -7.03 4.63 13.56
C LYS A 114 -7.76 5.96 13.75
N ILE A 115 -8.66 6.24 12.83
CA ILE A 115 -9.44 7.48 12.86
C ILE A 115 -10.92 7.11 12.78
N ASP A 116 -11.72 7.63 13.69
CA ASP A 116 -13.16 7.32 13.80
C ASP A 116 -13.41 5.80 13.85
N GLY A 117 -12.57 5.10 14.61
CA GLY A 117 -12.70 3.67 14.83
C GLY A 117 -12.21 2.79 13.68
N ARG A 118 -11.65 3.36 12.63
CA ARG A 118 -11.22 2.62 11.44
C ARG A 118 -9.71 2.75 11.22
N TRP A 119 -9.05 1.62 11.02
CA TRP A 119 -7.64 1.61 10.60
C TRP A 119 -7.52 1.88 9.11
N GLY A 120 -6.58 2.72 8.74
CA GLY A 120 -6.27 2.99 7.35
C GLY A 120 -4.82 3.37 7.17
N ILE A 121 -4.32 3.26 5.94
CA ILE A 121 -2.95 3.61 5.62
C ILE A 121 -2.88 5.12 5.41
N GLN A 122 -2.06 5.80 6.20
CA GLN A 122 -1.88 7.25 6.10
C GLN A 122 -0.62 7.61 5.34
N PHE A 123 0.40 6.76 5.37
CA PHE A 123 1.69 7.06 4.77
C PHE A 123 2.34 5.78 4.31
N ARG A 124 2.95 5.80 3.11
CA ARG A 124 3.73 4.69 2.60
C ARG A 124 5.10 5.20 2.14
N SER A 125 6.15 4.60 2.68
CA SER A 125 7.52 4.87 2.26
C SER A 125 8.07 3.59 1.64
N SER A 126 8.36 3.62 0.34
CA SER A 126 8.69 2.41 -0.39
C SER A 126 10.05 2.47 -1.07
N PHE A 127 10.74 1.34 -1.11
CA PHE A 127 12.01 1.18 -1.78
C PHE A 127 11.75 0.51 -3.13
N LEU A 128 11.57 1.33 -4.17
CA LEU A 128 11.13 0.87 -5.49
C LEU A 128 12.24 0.85 -6.54
N GLU A 129 13.50 0.96 -6.11
CA GLU A 129 14.62 0.90 -7.03
C GLU A 129 14.57 -0.40 -7.82
N GLY A 130 14.69 -0.31 -9.13
CA GLY A 130 14.60 -1.46 -10.00
C GLY A 130 13.20 -1.82 -10.44
N ALA A 131 12.16 -1.23 -9.83
CA ALA A 131 10.79 -1.41 -10.28
C ALA A 131 10.53 -0.49 -11.48
N SER A 132 9.39 -0.67 -12.12
CA SER A 132 8.97 0.24 -13.17
C SER A 132 8.68 1.60 -12.56
N GLN A 133 9.59 2.55 -12.72
CA GLN A 133 9.53 3.83 -12.06
C GLN A 133 8.42 4.73 -12.55
N THR A 134 7.94 4.46 -13.75
CA THR A 134 6.83 5.23 -14.28
C THR A 134 5.56 5.01 -13.52
N ASN A 135 5.51 3.97 -12.70
CA ASN A 135 4.32 3.62 -11.94
C ASN A 135 3.85 4.71 -10.99
N TYR A 136 4.72 5.63 -10.63
CA TYR A 136 4.43 6.52 -9.51
C TYR A 136 4.61 7.99 -9.86
N LYS A 137 4.47 8.29 -11.09
CA LYS A 137 4.52 9.68 -11.53
C LYS A 137 3.14 10.30 -11.51
#